data_275373f5f03908e26af80795719514a6
#
_entry.id   275373f5f03908e26af80795719514a6
#
_cell.length_a   1.000
_cell.length_b   1.000
_cell.length_c   1.000
_cell.angle_alpha   90.00
_cell.angle_beta   90.00
_cell.angle_gamma   90.00
#
_symmetry.space_group_name_H-M   'P 1'
#
loop_
_entity.id
_entity.type
_entity.pdbx_description
1 polymer ?
#
loop_
_entity_poly.entity_id
_entity_poly.type
_entity_poly.pdbx_seq_one_letter_code
_entity_poly.pdbx_strand_id
1 'polypeptide(L)'
;MRHSIADRLSGVAAIPVVVLMVGCGDPLPVVEGELAFVGVNVIPMDGPGGTVLLENQTVVVAGRRIASINPTDAVQVGDDVEVIEANGQYLMPGLAEMHGHLPGRPLLPADTRNLLFLYVANGVTTVRGMQGNRAQFTMRDQIARGETIGPRLFLGSTSITGGQVATAAQGAQLIREYYQTGYDLVKMHEGLSIEVFDAVAAMARDVGIPFGGHVSDDVGLLHTLEAGQVTIDHLDNYIEALVPEEHRPEIPPGLMGVGTLVDLVDEARMPQLVESTRVAGAWVVPTMVLWETVFFGDWPATQLRAERPELRYMPP
;
A
#
# COMPACT_ATOMS: atom_id res chain seq x y z
N MET A 1 -56.85 67.43 65.74
CA MET A 1 -57.29 66.23 66.49
C MET A 1 -56.68 65.01 65.96
N ARG A 2 -55.97 64.26 66.84
CA ARG A 2 -55.51 62.86 66.75
C ARG A 2 -54.52 62.51 65.63
N HIS A 3 -53.35 62.39 65.96
CA HIS A 3 -52.32 61.31 66.13
C HIS A 3 -52.58 60.00 65.38
N SER A 4 -51.64 59.55 64.64
CA SER A 4 -51.18 58.19 64.80
C SER A 4 -49.78 58.01 64.18
N ILE A 5 -49.04 57.34 64.95
CA ILE A 5 -47.65 56.96 64.99
C ILE A 5 -47.34 55.82 63.98
N ALA A 6 -46.21 55.93 63.41
CA ALA A 6 -45.22 54.94 63.06
C ALA A 6 -45.65 53.56 62.47
N ASP A 7 -44.91 53.08 61.58
CA ASP A 7 -44.07 51.91 61.85
C ASP A 7 -42.96 51.83 60.83
N ARG A 8 -41.74 51.81 61.33
CA ARG A 8 -40.52 51.44 60.58
C ARG A 8 -40.52 49.92 60.55
N LEU A 9 -40.65 49.36 59.35
CA LEU A 9 -40.32 47.97 59.13
C LEU A 9 -39.02 47.90 58.36
N SER A 10 -38.02 47.32 59.02
CA SER A 10 -36.71 46.99 58.52
C SER A 10 -36.80 45.95 57.37
N GLY A 11 -36.51 46.37 56.19
CA GLY A 11 -36.37 45.43 55.07
C GLY A 11 -35.07 44.65 55.21
N VAL A 12 -35.14 43.36 55.51
CA VAL A 12 -34.07 42.39 55.38
C VAL A 12 -33.98 42.02 53.88
N ALA A 13 -32.93 42.48 53.21
CA ALA A 13 -32.67 42.08 51.87
C ALA A 13 -32.28 40.60 51.85
N ALA A 14 -33.13 39.75 51.30
CA ALA A 14 -32.79 38.37 51.01
C ALA A 14 -31.79 38.31 49.82
N ILE A 15 -30.57 37.91 50.09
CA ILE A 15 -29.57 37.61 49.03
C ILE A 15 -29.99 36.28 48.43
N PRO A 16 -30.25 36.20 47.08
CA PRO A 16 -30.53 34.93 46.48
C PRO A 16 -29.20 34.12 46.46
N VAL A 17 -29.16 33.01 47.14
CA VAL A 17 -28.12 32.00 47.02
C VAL A 17 -28.33 31.32 45.65
N VAL A 18 -27.54 31.72 44.66
CA VAL A 18 -27.44 30.97 43.39
C VAL A 18 -26.66 29.71 43.71
N VAL A 19 -27.33 28.61 43.88
CA VAL A 19 -26.73 27.26 43.87
C VAL A 19 -26.35 26.96 42.44
N LEU A 20 -25.08 27.15 42.11
CA LEU A 20 -24.50 26.57 40.89
C LEU A 20 -24.57 25.05 41.05
N MET A 21 -25.57 24.43 40.42
CA MET A 21 -25.58 23.01 40.17
C MET A 21 -24.44 22.77 39.20
N VAL A 22 -23.29 22.31 39.68
CA VAL A 22 -22.26 21.66 38.87
C VAL A 22 -22.94 20.37 38.43
N GLY A 23 -23.46 20.37 37.22
CA GLY A 23 -23.91 19.14 36.58
C GLY A 23 -22.69 18.21 36.48
N CYS A 24 -22.70 17.09 37.20
CA CYS A 24 -21.84 15.97 36.87
C CYS A 24 -22.25 15.59 35.45
N GLY A 25 -21.36 15.88 34.47
CA GLY A 25 -21.52 15.34 33.14
C GLY A 25 -21.54 13.80 33.23
N ASP A 26 -22.30 13.17 32.36
CA ASP A 26 -22.26 11.71 32.26
C ASP A 26 -20.80 11.23 32.15
N PRO A 27 -20.44 10.14 32.83
CA PRO A 27 -19.09 9.58 32.72
C PRO A 27 -18.78 9.29 31.27
N LEU A 28 -17.54 9.58 30.85
CA LEU A 28 -17.11 9.29 29.50
C LEU A 28 -17.27 7.79 29.22
N PRO A 29 -17.66 7.40 27.98
CA PRO A 29 -17.74 6.01 27.61
C PRO A 29 -16.36 5.35 27.72
N VAL A 30 -16.33 4.15 28.33
CA VAL A 30 -15.12 3.36 28.46
C VAL A 30 -14.93 2.55 27.18
N VAL A 31 -13.73 2.63 26.61
CA VAL A 31 -13.32 1.83 25.43
C VAL A 31 -12.43 0.67 25.87
N GLU A 32 -12.77 -0.52 25.37
CA GLU A 32 -12.13 -1.77 25.75
C GLU A 32 -11.33 -2.34 24.58
N GLY A 33 -10.21 -3.00 24.88
CA GLY A 33 -9.32 -3.64 23.90
C GLY A 33 -8.09 -4.24 24.57
N GLU A 34 -7.09 -4.58 23.78
CA GLU A 34 -5.82 -5.09 24.27
C GLU A 34 -4.75 -3.99 24.34
N LEU A 35 -4.83 -3.03 23.42
CA LEU A 35 -3.86 -1.94 23.27
C LEU A 35 -4.57 -0.64 22.87
N ALA A 36 -4.17 0.48 23.43
CA ALA A 36 -4.63 1.80 23.05
C ALA A 36 -3.47 2.78 22.80
N PHE A 37 -3.53 3.48 21.67
CA PHE A 37 -2.66 4.64 21.40
C PHE A 37 -3.45 5.90 21.79
N VAL A 38 -2.96 6.65 22.79
CA VAL A 38 -3.66 7.81 23.36
C VAL A 38 -2.98 9.10 22.89
N GLY A 39 -3.78 10.08 22.48
CA GLY A 39 -3.30 11.40 22.04
C GLY A 39 -2.63 11.40 20.66
N VAL A 40 -2.86 10.36 19.86
CA VAL A 40 -2.21 10.20 18.54
C VAL A 40 -2.94 10.98 17.44
N ASN A 41 -2.21 11.51 16.48
CA ASN A 41 -2.76 12.07 15.25
C ASN A 41 -2.91 10.96 14.20
N VAL A 42 -4.12 10.70 13.73
CA VAL A 42 -4.40 9.60 12.80
C VAL A 42 -4.49 10.11 11.38
N ILE A 43 -3.76 9.48 10.46
CA ILE A 43 -3.86 9.66 9.02
C ILE A 43 -4.50 8.38 8.46
N PRO A 44 -5.84 8.32 8.28
CA PRO A 44 -6.52 7.08 7.95
C PRO A 44 -6.31 6.62 6.49
N MET A 45 -5.88 7.51 5.60
CA MET A 45 -5.64 7.26 4.17
C MET A 45 -6.91 6.82 3.40
N ASP A 46 -8.10 7.10 3.93
CA ASP A 46 -9.39 6.66 3.39
C ASP A 46 -10.23 7.78 2.75
N GLY A 47 -9.73 9.02 2.81
CA GLY A 47 -10.40 10.19 2.24
C GLY A 47 -9.96 10.53 0.81
N PRO A 48 -10.70 11.38 0.10
CA PRO A 48 -10.30 11.91 -1.19
C PRO A 48 -8.92 12.59 -1.10
N GLY A 49 -7.94 12.08 -1.86
CA GLY A 49 -6.58 12.59 -1.85
C GLY A 49 -5.74 12.22 -0.63
N GLY A 50 -6.22 11.37 0.27
CA GLY A 50 -5.46 10.87 1.42
C GLY A 50 -5.06 11.95 2.45
N THR A 51 -5.74 13.10 2.47
CA THR A 51 -5.33 14.30 3.24
C THR A 51 -6.08 14.50 4.56
N VAL A 52 -6.89 13.53 4.97
CA VAL A 52 -7.62 13.63 6.24
C VAL A 52 -6.65 13.41 7.39
N LEU A 53 -6.63 14.36 8.33
CA LEU A 53 -5.92 14.26 9.60
C LEU A 53 -6.94 14.32 10.74
N LEU A 54 -6.96 13.29 11.57
CA LEU A 54 -7.74 13.28 12.81
C LEU A 54 -6.77 13.55 13.97
N GLU A 55 -6.81 14.75 14.53
CA GLU A 55 -5.90 15.13 15.61
C GLU A 55 -6.38 14.59 16.96
N ASN A 56 -5.43 14.32 17.87
CA ASN A 56 -5.66 13.95 19.25
C ASN A 56 -6.68 12.82 19.45
N GLN A 57 -6.42 11.68 18.85
CA GLN A 57 -7.29 10.50 18.91
C GLN A 57 -6.79 9.46 19.90
N THR A 58 -7.72 8.71 20.47
CA THR A 58 -7.48 7.42 21.12
C THR A 58 -7.88 6.31 20.16
N VAL A 59 -6.89 5.52 19.73
CA VAL A 59 -7.06 4.36 18.84
C VAL A 59 -6.94 3.09 19.66
N VAL A 60 -7.99 2.29 19.70
CA VAL A 60 -8.03 1.03 20.44
C VAL A 60 -7.93 -0.14 19.49
N VAL A 61 -7.08 -1.09 19.83
CA VAL A 61 -6.87 -2.35 19.10
C VAL A 61 -7.40 -3.51 19.95
N ALA A 62 -8.18 -4.37 19.30
CA ALA A 62 -8.64 -5.63 19.88
C ALA A 62 -8.35 -6.77 18.90
N GLY A 63 -7.54 -7.73 19.33
CA GLY A 63 -7.03 -8.81 18.51
C GLY A 63 -6.23 -8.27 17.32
N ARG A 64 -6.73 -8.44 16.11
CA ARG A 64 -6.07 -8.02 14.86
C ARG A 64 -6.79 -6.87 14.16
N ARG A 65 -7.61 -6.11 14.88
CA ARG A 65 -8.43 -5.04 14.30
C ARG A 65 -8.36 -3.78 15.15
N ILE A 66 -8.49 -2.64 14.48
CA ILE A 66 -8.83 -1.39 15.15
C ILE A 66 -10.29 -1.52 15.59
N ALA A 67 -10.51 -1.49 16.90
CA ALA A 67 -11.84 -1.60 17.51
C ALA A 67 -12.57 -0.26 17.49
N SER A 68 -11.83 0.83 17.76
CA SER A 68 -12.40 2.19 17.72
C SER A 68 -11.33 3.26 17.50
N ILE A 69 -11.76 4.40 16.98
CA ILE A 69 -11.00 5.66 16.91
C ILE A 69 -11.93 6.74 17.44
N ASN A 70 -11.52 7.43 18.50
CA ASN A 70 -12.33 8.45 19.15
C ASN A 70 -11.46 9.65 19.53
N PRO A 71 -12.01 10.87 19.62
CA PRO A 71 -11.30 11.98 20.26
C PRO A 71 -10.89 11.60 21.69
N THR A 72 -9.64 11.88 22.06
CA THR A 72 -9.07 11.44 23.35
C THR A 72 -9.84 12.00 24.55
N ASP A 73 -10.40 13.19 24.44
CA ASP A 73 -11.21 13.84 25.47
C ASP A 73 -12.66 13.34 25.55
N ALA A 74 -13.07 12.48 24.61
CA ALA A 74 -14.44 11.93 24.54
C ALA A 74 -14.57 10.51 25.10
N VAL A 75 -13.46 9.85 25.46
CA VAL A 75 -13.46 8.46 25.93
C VAL A 75 -12.52 8.25 27.13
N GLN A 76 -12.76 7.18 27.86
CA GLN A 76 -11.88 6.65 28.90
C GLN A 76 -11.36 5.28 28.46
N VAL A 77 -10.06 5.02 28.60
CA VAL A 77 -9.50 3.70 28.32
C VAL A 77 -9.72 2.79 29.51
N GLY A 78 -10.15 1.54 29.26
CA GLY A 78 -10.37 0.54 30.29
C GLY A 78 -9.09 0.20 31.06
N ASP A 79 -9.22 -0.19 32.35
CA ASP A 79 -8.10 -0.43 33.25
C ASP A 79 -7.17 -1.60 32.81
N ASP A 80 -7.71 -2.57 32.06
CA ASP A 80 -6.98 -3.75 31.59
C ASP A 80 -6.33 -3.55 30.21
N VAL A 81 -6.43 -2.37 29.59
CA VAL A 81 -5.88 -2.05 28.27
C VAL A 81 -4.45 -1.55 28.42
N GLU A 82 -3.52 -2.13 27.66
CA GLU A 82 -2.16 -1.60 27.54
C GLU A 82 -2.19 -0.23 26.85
N VAL A 83 -1.64 0.81 27.49
CA VAL A 83 -1.66 2.18 26.98
C VAL A 83 -0.30 2.59 26.43
N ILE A 84 -0.27 3.08 25.21
CA ILE A 84 0.87 3.78 24.61
C ILE A 84 0.53 5.27 24.52
N GLU A 85 1.22 6.08 25.31
CA GLU A 85 1.14 7.53 25.21
C GLU A 85 1.79 8.01 23.91
N ALA A 86 0.97 8.47 22.97
CA ALA A 86 1.40 8.82 21.62
C ALA A 86 1.18 10.32 21.29
N ASN A 87 1.17 11.17 22.31
CA ASN A 87 0.95 12.60 22.17
C ASN A 87 1.85 13.24 21.10
N GLY A 88 1.24 13.85 20.07
CA GLY A 88 1.95 14.51 18.99
C GLY A 88 2.60 13.55 17.97
N GLN A 89 2.50 12.25 18.16
CA GLN A 89 2.91 11.26 17.17
C GLN A 89 1.83 11.04 16.11
N TYR A 90 2.21 10.37 15.02
CA TYR A 90 1.29 10.06 13.92
C TYR A 90 1.10 8.55 13.79
N LEU A 91 -0.15 8.13 13.61
CA LEU A 91 -0.52 6.76 13.30
C LEU A 91 -1.13 6.72 11.90
N MET A 92 -0.58 5.87 11.05
CA MET A 92 -1.04 5.67 9.68
C MET A 92 -0.99 4.19 9.32
N PRO A 93 -1.72 3.73 8.28
CA PRO A 93 -1.53 2.38 7.74
C PRO A 93 -0.07 2.14 7.40
N GLY A 94 0.41 0.91 7.66
CA GLY A 94 1.75 0.54 7.27
C GLY A 94 1.94 0.62 5.75
N LEU A 95 3.16 0.92 5.31
CA LEU A 95 3.51 1.03 3.90
C LEU A 95 3.31 -0.30 3.16
N ALA A 96 3.03 -0.22 1.88
CA ALA A 96 2.92 -1.37 0.99
C ALA A 96 4.01 -1.32 -0.08
N GLU A 97 4.84 -2.38 -0.16
CA GLU A 97 5.74 -2.63 -1.28
C GLU A 97 4.97 -3.37 -2.36
N MET A 98 4.77 -2.73 -3.51
CA MET A 98 3.93 -3.25 -4.59
C MET A 98 4.69 -3.96 -5.70
N HIS A 99 6.02 -3.98 -5.63
CA HIS A 99 6.88 -4.74 -6.55
C HIS A 99 8.05 -5.42 -5.81
N GLY A 100 7.75 -6.10 -4.71
CA GLY A 100 8.77 -6.80 -3.95
C GLY A 100 9.26 -8.08 -4.65
N HIS A 101 10.57 -8.31 -4.62
CA HIS A 101 11.16 -9.58 -5.01
C HIS A 101 11.49 -10.39 -3.75
N LEU A 102 10.55 -11.25 -3.36
CA LEU A 102 10.75 -12.17 -2.25
C LEU A 102 11.75 -13.27 -2.65
N PRO A 103 12.51 -13.83 -1.68
CA PRO A 103 13.48 -14.87 -1.99
C PRO A 103 12.88 -16.03 -2.77
N GLY A 104 13.46 -16.31 -3.92
CA GLY A 104 13.04 -17.40 -4.82
C GLY A 104 13.94 -18.63 -4.74
N ARG A 105 15.05 -18.54 -4.03
CA ARG A 105 15.97 -19.66 -3.76
C ARG A 105 15.90 -19.98 -2.27
N PRO A 106 16.21 -21.21 -1.86
CA PRO A 106 16.34 -21.51 -0.45
C PRO A 106 17.52 -20.69 0.10
N LEU A 107 17.20 -19.51 0.62
CA LEU A 107 18.09 -18.79 1.52
C LEU A 107 18.20 -19.54 2.81
N LEU A 108 19.30 -19.36 3.53
CA LEU A 108 19.37 -19.79 4.92
C LEU A 108 18.16 -19.21 5.68
N PRO A 109 17.51 -19.96 6.56
CA PRO A 109 16.35 -19.47 7.30
C PRO A 109 16.60 -18.13 8.03
N ALA A 110 17.85 -17.86 8.42
CA ALA A 110 18.25 -16.59 9.02
C ALA A 110 18.16 -15.43 8.03
N ASP A 111 18.66 -15.61 6.80
CA ASP A 111 18.67 -14.56 5.77
C ASP A 111 17.25 -14.21 5.35
N THR A 112 16.39 -15.21 5.19
CA THR A 112 14.97 -14.99 4.90
C THR A 112 14.29 -14.19 6.01
N ARG A 113 14.52 -14.56 7.29
CA ARG A 113 13.94 -13.82 8.41
C ARG A 113 14.46 -12.39 8.50
N ASN A 114 15.75 -12.17 8.23
CA ASN A 114 16.33 -10.84 8.22
C ASN A 114 15.71 -9.96 7.16
N LEU A 115 15.53 -10.47 5.93
CA LEU A 115 14.89 -9.74 4.85
C LEU A 115 13.43 -9.37 5.20
N LEU A 116 12.66 -10.31 5.70
CA LEU A 116 11.28 -10.05 6.12
C LEU A 116 11.20 -9.03 7.25
N PHE A 117 12.13 -9.13 8.21
CA PHE A 117 12.23 -8.18 9.32
C PHE A 117 12.58 -6.76 8.83
N LEU A 118 13.49 -6.63 7.83
CA LEU A 118 13.83 -5.32 7.27
C LEU A 118 12.61 -4.59 6.70
N TYR A 119 11.70 -5.27 6.02
CA TYR A 119 10.44 -4.67 5.58
C TYR A 119 9.66 -4.07 6.75
N VAL A 120 9.41 -4.86 7.78
CA VAL A 120 8.63 -4.42 8.95
C VAL A 120 9.36 -3.31 9.72
N ALA A 121 10.68 -3.41 9.89
CA ALA A 121 11.50 -2.40 10.58
C ALA A 121 11.48 -1.03 9.87
N ASN A 122 11.20 -1.02 8.56
CA ASN A 122 11.02 0.20 7.77
C ASN A 122 9.54 0.58 7.58
N GLY A 123 8.62 0.01 8.37
CA GLY A 123 7.20 0.33 8.31
C GLY A 123 6.44 -0.30 7.14
N VAL A 124 7.08 -1.19 6.37
CA VAL A 124 6.41 -1.91 5.27
C VAL A 124 5.72 -3.15 5.84
N THR A 125 4.41 -3.07 5.97
CA THR A 125 3.58 -4.13 6.57
C THR A 125 2.87 -5.01 5.57
N THR A 126 2.95 -4.67 4.28
CA THR A 126 2.39 -5.44 3.17
C THR A 126 3.40 -5.50 2.04
N VAL A 127 3.60 -6.68 1.46
CA VAL A 127 4.45 -6.86 0.27
C VAL A 127 3.70 -7.68 -0.76
N ARG A 128 3.62 -7.14 -1.98
CA ARG A 128 3.22 -7.88 -3.16
C ARG A 128 4.47 -8.43 -3.84
N GLY A 129 4.66 -9.76 -3.77
CA GLY A 129 5.78 -10.43 -4.43
C GLY A 129 5.54 -10.55 -5.93
N MET A 130 6.41 -9.94 -6.74
CA MET A 130 6.27 -9.90 -8.21
C MET A 130 7.18 -10.92 -8.93
N GLN A 131 7.80 -11.81 -8.18
CA GLN A 131 8.53 -12.95 -8.70
C GLN A 131 8.22 -14.20 -7.88
N GLY A 132 7.26 -14.97 -8.34
CA GLY A 132 6.67 -16.08 -7.61
C GLY A 132 7.55 -17.30 -7.48
N ASN A 133 7.35 -18.00 -6.37
CA ASN A 133 8.03 -19.25 -6.05
C ASN A 133 7.19 -20.05 -5.05
N ARG A 134 7.14 -21.38 -5.18
CA ARG A 134 6.34 -22.23 -4.28
C ARG A 134 6.80 -22.16 -2.81
N ALA A 135 8.06 -21.89 -2.53
CA ALA A 135 8.55 -21.75 -1.16
C ALA A 135 7.95 -20.53 -0.43
N GLN A 136 7.48 -19.54 -1.17
CA GLN A 136 6.88 -18.32 -0.60
C GLN A 136 5.52 -18.60 0.07
N PHE A 137 4.81 -19.65 -0.30
CA PHE A 137 3.58 -20.07 0.38
C PHE A 137 3.88 -20.49 1.82
N THR A 138 4.93 -21.31 2.04
CA THR A 138 5.37 -21.68 3.39
C THR A 138 5.76 -20.44 4.21
N MET A 139 6.47 -19.49 3.60
CA MET A 139 6.84 -18.22 4.23
C MET A 139 5.60 -17.43 4.65
N ARG A 140 4.62 -17.27 3.76
CA ARG A 140 3.33 -16.62 4.05
C ARG A 140 2.61 -17.28 5.23
N ASP A 141 2.57 -18.61 5.24
CA ASP A 141 1.90 -19.36 6.30
C ASP A 141 2.62 -19.25 7.65
N GLN A 142 3.95 -19.22 7.68
CA GLN A 142 4.74 -18.99 8.90
C GLN A 142 4.49 -17.61 9.49
N ILE A 143 4.42 -16.58 8.65
CA ILE A 143 4.07 -15.22 9.08
C ILE A 143 2.64 -15.18 9.63
N ALA A 144 1.68 -15.79 8.91
CA ALA A 144 0.28 -15.82 9.33
C ALA A 144 0.06 -16.51 10.69
N ARG A 145 0.88 -17.52 11.03
CA ARG A 145 0.87 -18.20 12.33
C ARG A 145 1.71 -17.51 13.41
N GLY A 146 2.40 -16.40 13.09
CA GLY A 146 3.27 -15.71 14.03
C GLY A 146 4.60 -16.44 14.32
N GLU A 147 4.97 -17.44 13.54
CA GLU A 147 6.25 -18.18 13.67
C GLU A 147 7.44 -17.35 13.17
N THR A 148 7.18 -16.37 12.32
CA THR A 148 8.19 -15.45 11.76
C THR A 148 7.60 -14.04 11.69
N ILE A 149 8.41 -13.05 12.11
CA ILE A 149 8.06 -11.63 11.91
C ILE A 149 8.26 -11.29 10.46
N GLY A 150 7.22 -10.71 9.83
CA GLY A 150 7.26 -10.27 8.44
C GLY A 150 6.00 -9.54 8.04
N PRO A 151 5.99 -8.91 6.86
CA PRO A 151 4.83 -8.24 6.31
C PRO A 151 3.78 -9.26 5.85
N ARG A 152 2.54 -8.81 5.66
CA ARG A 152 1.54 -9.61 4.94
C ARG A 152 2.01 -9.80 3.50
N LEU A 153 2.01 -11.05 3.02
CA LEU A 153 2.45 -11.38 1.67
C LEU A 153 1.28 -11.64 0.74
N PHE A 154 1.26 -10.92 -0.38
CA PHE A 154 0.50 -11.25 -1.58
C PHE A 154 1.47 -11.81 -2.61
N LEU A 155 1.19 -13.02 -3.12
CA LEU A 155 2.13 -13.77 -3.94
C LEU A 155 1.72 -13.71 -5.41
N GLY A 156 2.51 -13.00 -6.22
CA GLY A 156 2.46 -13.10 -7.66
C GLY A 156 2.94 -14.48 -8.13
N SER A 157 2.48 -14.91 -9.29
CA SER A 157 2.95 -16.16 -9.91
C SER A 157 4.41 -16.07 -10.35
N THR A 158 4.98 -17.18 -10.75
CA THR A 158 6.16 -17.14 -11.62
C THR A 158 5.83 -16.31 -12.87
N SER A 159 6.81 -15.58 -13.39
CA SER A 159 6.62 -14.71 -14.54
C SER A 159 6.15 -15.51 -15.76
N ILE A 160 5.19 -14.95 -16.51
CA ILE A 160 4.81 -15.46 -17.83
C ILE A 160 5.59 -14.68 -18.88
N THR A 161 6.48 -15.35 -19.59
CA THR A 161 7.30 -14.76 -20.65
C THR A 161 7.00 -15.40 -21.99
N GLY A 162 7.25 -14.69 -23.11
CA GLY A 162 7.12 -15.25 -24.45
C GLY A 162 8.02 -16.46 -24.71
N GLY A 163 9.16 -16.56 -24.03
CA GLY A 163 10.04 -17.73 -24.12
C GLY A 163 9.51 -18.99 -23.42
N GLN A 164 8.56 -18.85 -22.49
CA GLN A 164 7.97 -19.95 -21.75
C GLN A 164 6.62 -20.39 -22.33
N VAL A 165 5.88 -19.47 -22.92
CA VAL A 165 4.51 -19.69 -23.40
C VAL A 165 4.45 -19.32 -24.89
N ALA A 166 4.42 -20.34 -25.75
CA ALA A 166 4.44 -20.15 -27.18
C ALA A 166 3.04 -20.15 -27.83
N THR A 167 2.00 -20.60 -27.11
CA THR A 167 0.64 -20.70 -27.66
C THR A 167 -0.42 -20.22 -26.68
N ALA A 168 -1.54 -19.72 -27.21
CA ALA A 168 -2.71 -19.33 -26.45
C ALA A 168 -3.22 -20.42 -25.48
N ALA A 169 -3.22 -21.67 -25.93
CA ALA A 169 -3.65 -22.82 -25.12
C ALA A 169 -2.73 -23.06 -23.90
N GLN A 170 -1.41 -22.96 -24.10
CA GLN A 170 -0.44 -23.05 -23.01
C GLN A 170 -0.63 -21.91 -22.01
N GLY A 171 -0.83 -20.68 -22.49
CA GLY A 171 -1.10 -19.51 -21.64
C GLY A 171 -2.34 -19.71 -20.76
N ALA A 172 -3.45 -20.06 -21.36
CA ALA A 172 -4.70 -20.30 -20.66
C ALA A 172 -4.61 -21.45 -19.64
N GLN A 173 -3.90 -22.53 -19.97
CA GLN A 173 -3.67 -23.62 -19.02
C GLN A 173 -2.85 -23.17 -17.82
N LEU A 174 -1.77 -22.44 -18.06
CA LEU A 174 -0.87 -21.94 -17.00
C LEU A 174 -1.63 -21.04 -16.00
N ILE A 175 -2.55 -20.19 -16.48
CA ILE A 175 -3.39 -19.36 -15.62
C ILE A 175 -4.27 -20.22 -14.70
N ARG A 176 -4.90 -21.28 -15.21
CA ARG A 176 -5.68 -22.20 -14.36
C ARG A 176 -4.80 -22.83 -13.27
N GLU A 177 -3.59 -23.24 -13.63
CA GLU A 177 -2.63 -23.82 -12.69
C GLU A 177 -2.23 -22.82 -11.60
N TYR A 178 -1.97 -21.56 -11.95
CA TYR A 178 -1.64 -20.50 -10.99
C TYR A 178 -2.81 -20.22 -10.04
N TYR A 179 -4.02 -20.11 -10.56
CA TYR A 179 -5.22 -19.95 -9.77
C TYR A 179 -5.41 -21.13 -8.78
N GLN A 180 -5.30 -22.37 -9.26
CA GLN A 180 -5.41 -23.58 -8.44
C GLN A 180 -4.29 -23.71 -7.40
N THR A 181 -3.11 -23.18 -7.70
CA THR A 181 -1.98 -23.16 -6.76
C THR A 181 -2.21 -22.15 -5.63
N GLY A 182 -3.08 -21.15 -5.82
CA GLY A 182 -3.42 -20.13 -4.82
C GLY A 182 -2.55 -18.89 -4.86
N TYR A 183 -2.00 -18.55 -6.02
CA TYR A 183 -1.38 -17.26 -6.24
C TYR A 183 -2.43 -16.14 -6.20
N ASP A 184 -2.04 -14.97 -5.70
CA ASP A 184 -2.93 -13.82 -5.54
C ASP A 184 -2.97 -12.95 -6.80
N LEU A 185 -1.97 -13.08 -7.70
CA LEU A 185 -1.82 -12.30 -8.91
C LEU A 185 -1.04 -13.11 -9.95
N VAL A 186 -1.37 -12.94 -11.22
CA VAL A 186 -0.54 -13.41 -12.33
C VAL A 186 0.52 -12.36 -12.67
N LYS A 187 1.81 -12.71 -12.62
CA LYS A 187 2.90 -11.83 -13.04
C LYS A 187 3.09 -11.93 -14.56
N MET A 188 2.70 -10.89 -15.27
CA MET A 188 2.99 -10.71 -16.70
C MET A 188 4.44 -10.25 -16.88
N HIS A 189 5.07 -10.73 -17.95
CA HIS A 189 6.43 -10.33 -18.33
C HIS A 189 6.50 -10.11 -19.85
N GLU A 190 7.67 -9.74 -20.32
CA GLU A 190 7.91 -9.35 -21.72
C GLU A 190 7.85 -10.52 -22.72
N GLY A 191 7.71 -10.17 -24.00
CA GLY A 191 7.88 -11.08 -25.15
C GLY A 191 6.63 -11.91 -25.46
N LEU A 192 5.47 -11.62 -24.91
CA LEU A 192 4.21 -12.26 -25.26
C LEU A 192 3.70 -11.71 -26.59
N SER A 193 3.27 -12.59 -27.50
CA SER A 193 2.46 -12.16 -28.65
C SER A 193 1.06 -11.73 -28.21
N ILE A 194 0.40 -10.90 -28.99
CA ILE A 194 -1.00 -10.46 -28.73
C ILE A 194 -1.93 -11.66 -28.52
N GLU A 195 -1.83 -12.71 -29.36
CA GLU A 195 -2.67 -13.90 -29.25
C GLU A 195 -2.50 -14.61 -27.90
N VAL A 196 -1.26 -14.75 -27.43
CA VAL A 196 -0.98 -15.40 -26.13
C VAL A 196 -1.43 -14.51 -24.98
N PHE A 197 -1.16 -13.21 -25.05
CA PHE A 197 -1.59 -12.24 -24.04
C PHE A 197 -3.12 -12.23 -23.89
N ASP A 198 -3.87 -12.18 -24.99
CA ASP A 198 -5.32 -12.17 -24.97
C ASP A 198 -5.91 -13.45 -24.36
N ALA A 199 -5.32 -14.60 -24.66
CA ALA A 199 -5.74 -15.86 -24.06
C ALA A 199 -5.46 -15.91 -22.54
N VAL A 200 -4.31 -15.38 -22.10
CA VAL A 200 -3.96 -15.25 -20.69
C VAL A 200 -4.92 -14.30 -19.99
N ALA A 201 -5.15 -13.10 -20.53
CA ALA A 201 -6.06 -12.11 -19.98
C ALA A 201 -7.52 -12.63 -19.91
N ALA A 202 -7.99 -13.30 -20.97
CA ALA A 202 -9.33 -13.90 -20.99
C ALA A 202 -9.47 -14.98 -19.92
N MET A 203 -8.51 -15.86 -19.77
CA MET A 203 -8.53 -16.91 -18.77
C MET A 203 -8.41 -16.37 -17.36
N ALA A 204 -7.58 -15.36 -17.14
CA ALA A 204 -7.45 -14.69 -15.84
C ALA A 204 -8.79 -14.10 -15.37
N ARG A 205 -9.52 -13.45 -16.28
CA ARG A 205 -10.89 -12.96 -16.02
C ARG A 205 -11.88 -14.09 -15.74
N ASP A 206 -11.80 -15.19 -16.51
CA ASP A 206 -12.71 -16.34 -16.36
C ASP A 206 -12.60 -17.00 -14.98
N VAL A 207 -11.36 -17.16 -14.48
CA VAL A 207 -11.12 -17.76 -13.16
C VAL A 207 -11.13 -16.75 -12.01
N GLY A 208 -11.13 -15.43 -12.30
CA GLY A 208 -11.19 -14.37 -11.31
C GLY A 208 -9.84 -14.08 -10.63
N ILE A 209 -8.70 -14.36 -11.29
CA ILE A 209 -7.37 -13.98 -10.78
C ILE A 209 -6.90 -12.68 -11.46
N PRO A 210 -6.51 -11.63 -10.71
CA PRO A 210 -5.94 -10.43 -11.32
C PRO A 210 -4.60 -10.73 -11.99
N PHE A 211 -4.23 -9.93 -12.98
CA PHE A 211 -2.94 -10.00 -13.64
C PHE A 211 -2.30 -8.61 -13.76
N GLY A 212 -0.97 -8.55 -13.68
CA GLY A 212 -0.21 -7.29 -13.68
C GLY A 212 1.27 -7.52 -13.87
N GLY A 213 2.02 -6.45 -14.04
CA GLY A 213 3.46 -6.51 -14.25
C GLY A 213 3.91 -5.73 -15.47
N HIS A 214 4.77 -6.35 -16.29
CA HIS A 214 5.30 -5.76 -17.51
C HIS A 214 4.25 -5.66 -18.62
N VAL A 215 4.55 -4.78 -19.59
CA VAL A 215 3.84 -4.69 -20.86
C VAL A 215 4.75 -5.26 -21.94
N SER A 216 4.28 -6.29 -22.66
CA SER A 216 5.00 -6.82 -23.82
C SER A 216 4.94 -5.84 -24.99
N ASP A 217 6.06 -5.56 -25.64
CA ASP A 217 6.16 -4.59 -26.74
C ASP A 217 5.18 -4.87 -27.88
N ASP A 218 5.02 -6.14 -28.28
CA ASP A 218 4.09 -6.56 -29.32
C ASP A 218 2.61 -6.31 -28.94
N VAL A 219 2.30 -6.22 -27.66
CA VAL A 219 0.95 -5.97 -27.13
C VAL A 219 0.68 -4.47 -27.01
N GLY A 220 1.64 -3.75 -26.49
CA GLY A 220 1.56 -2.32 -26.25
C GLY A 220 0.63 -1.91 -25.08
N LEU A 221 0.87 -0.69 -24.59
CA LEU A 221 0.22 -0.19 -23.36
C LEU A 221 -1.30 -0.10 -23.49
N LEU A 222 -1.82 0.47 -24.59
CA LEU A 222 -3.27 0.71 -24.71
C LEU A 222 -4.05 -0.60 -24.74
N HIS A 223 -3.59 -1.60 -25.50
CA HIS A 223 -4.21 -2.93 -25.51
C HIS A 223 -4.13 -3.62 -24.14
N THR A 224 -3.02 -3.49 -23.45
CA THR A 224 -2.83 -4.01 -22.08
C THR A 224 -3.84 -3.38 -21.10
N LEU A 225 -4.04 -2.06 -21.16
CA LEU A 225 -5.01 -1.34 -20.34
C LEU A 225 -6.45 -1.78 -20.65
N GLU A 226 -6.81 -1.89 -21.93
CA GLU A 226 -8.14 -2.36 -22.38
C GLU A 226 -8.42 -3.79 -21.95
N ALA A 227 -7.39 -4.64 -21.91
CA ALA A 227 -7.51 -6.01 -21.42
C ALA A 227 -7.73 -6.12 -19.91
N GLY A 228 -7.56 -5.03 -19.14
CA GLY A 228 -7.83 -4.96 -17.71
C GLY A 228 -6.64 -5.40 -16.86
N GLN A 229 -5.40 -5.22 -17.30
CA GLN A 229 -4.23 -5.40 -16.46
C GLN A 229 -4.27 -4.44 -15.28
N VAL A 230 -4.21 -4.95 -14.05
CA VAL A 230 -4.46 -4.15 -12.84
C VAL A 230 -3.27 -3.28 -12.41
N THR A 231 -2.05 -3.62 -12.83
CA THR A 231 -0.87 -2.78 -12.61
C THR A 231 0.05 -2.78 -13.81
N ILE A 232 0.58 -1.60 -14.10
CA ILE A 232 1.67 -1.41 -15.06
C ILE A 232 2.92 -1.10 -14.26
N ASP A 233 3.89 -2.00 -14.33
CA ASP A 233 5.14 -1.87 -13.58
C ASP A 233 6.21 -1.18 -14.45
N HIS A 234 7.21 -0.55 -13.82
CA HIS A 234 8.38 0.07 -14.45
C HIS A 234 8.10 1.21 -15.45
N LEU A 235 6.86 1.68 -15.55
CA LEU A 235 6.41 2.61 -16.61
C LEU A 235 6.56 2.02 -18.02
N ASP A 236 6.49 0.69 -18.15
CA ASP A 236 6.65 0.00 -19.42
C ASP A 236 5.68 0.55 -20.47
N ASN A 237 6.21 0.83 -21.65
CA ASN A 237 5.52 1.33 -22.82
C ASN A 237 4.80 2.70 -22.67
N TYR A 238 5.01 3.44 -21.56
CA TYR A 238 4.47 4.79 -21.43
C TYR A 238 5.21 5.79 -22.32
N ILE A 239 6.53 5.74 -22.36
CA ILE A 239 7.33 6.61 -23.23
C ILE A 239 7.04 6.30 -24.70
N GLU A 240 7.01 5.02 -25.06
CA GLU A 240 6.65 4.57 -26.41
C GLU A 240 5.27 5.06 -26.85
N ALA A 241 4.29 5.04 -25.96
CA ALA A 241 2.94 5.53 -26.25
C ALA A 241 2.87 7.05 -26.45
N LEU A 242 3.81 7.80 -25.89
CA LEU A 242 3.92 9.25 -26.06
C LEU A 242 4.61 9.66 -27.39
N VAL A 243 5.37 8.74 -28.02
CA VAL A 243 6.00 9.02 -29.32
C VAL A 243 4.99 8.72 -30.45
N PRO A 244 4.70 9.69 -31.36
CA PRO A 244 3.89 9.46 -32.53
C PRO A 244 4.45 8.30 -33.37
N GLU A 245 3.58 7.43 -33.88
CA GLU A 245 3.98 6.22 -34.59
C GLU A 245 4.89 6.52 -35.80
N GLU A 246 4.59 7.58 -36.54
CA GLU A 246 5.38 8.05 -37.68
C GLU A 246 6.79 8.55 -37.32
N HIS A 247 7.04 8.83 -36.03
CA HIS A 247 8.36 9.27 -35.53
C HIS A 247 9.08 8.20 -34.71
N ARG A 248 8.47 7.03 -34.55
CA ARG A 248 9.02 5.96 -33.71
C ARG A 248 10.11 5.20 -34.46
N PRO A 249 11.39 5.34 -34.10
CA PRO A 249 12.45 4.58 -34.69
C PRO A 249 12.35 3.10 -34.28
N GLU A 250 13.01 2.20 -35.05
CA GLU A 250 13.32 0.88 -34.53
C GLU A 250 14.27 1.02 -33.34
N ILE A 251 13.85 0.60 -32.18
CA ILE A 251 14.66 0.58 -30.97
C ILE A 251 14.98 -0.86 -30.57
N PRO A 252 16.12 -1.11 -29.93
CA PRO A 252 16.36 -2.39 -29.29
C PRO A 252 15.23 -2.69 -28.28
N PRO A 253 14.75 -3.94 -28.22
CA PRO A 253 13.72 -4.30 -27.25
C PRO A 253 14.22 -4.10 -25.82
N GLY A 254 13.27 -3.74 -24.93
CA GLY A 254 13.50 -3.55 -23.50
C GLY A 254 14.01 -2.17 -23.11
N LEU A 255 14.24 -2.02 -21.83
CA LEU A 255 14.49 -0.75 -21.12
C LEU A 255 15.63 0.11 -21.70
N MET A 256 16.64 -0.49 -22.32
CA MET A 256 17.80 0.25 -22.85
C MET A 256 17.48 1.07 -24.10
N GLY A 257 16.44 0.69 -24.85
CA GLY A 257 15.99 1.42 -26.02
C GLY A 257 15.19 2.68 -25.69
N VAL A 258 14.49 2.66 -24.60
CA VAL A 258 13.53 3.73 -24.20
C VAL A 258 14.20 5.09 -24.06
N GLY A 259 15.41 5.15 -23.52
CA GLY A 259 16.17 6.39 -23.37
C GLY A 259 16.38 7.17 -24.69
N THR A 260 16.38 6.48 -25.84
CA THR A 260 16.51 7.11 -27.16
C THR A 260 15.24 7.79 -27.65
N LEU A 261 14.10 7.50 -27.01
CA LEU A 261 12.79 8.02 -27.37
C LEU A 261 12.44 9.34 -26.67
N VAL A 262 13.15 9.70 -25.61
CA VAL A 262 12.78 10.82 -24.72
C VAL A 262 12.68 12.14 -25.49
N ASP A 263 13.58 12.39 -26.44
CA ASP A 263 13.57 13.61 -27.27
C ASP A 263 12.47 13.60 -28.34
N LEU A 264 11.79 12.47 -28.56
CA LEU A 264 10.73 12.30 -29.55
C LEU A 264 9.33 12.31 -28.92
N VAL A 265 9.24 12.45 -27.59
CA VAL A 265 7.99 12.47 -26.85
C VAL A 265 7.14 13.68 -27.26
N ASP A 266 5.88 13.44 -27.57
CA ASP A 266 4.85 14.46 -27.72
C ASP A 266 4.06 14.58 -26.40
N GLU A 267 4.40 15.55 -25.57
CA GLU A 267 3.74 15.80 -24.28
C GLU A 267 2.23 16.11 -24.43
N ALA A 268 1.77 16.56 -25.60
CA ALA A 268 0.34 16.81 -25.85
C ALA A 268 -0.50 15.51 -25.77
N ARG A 269 0.11 14.34 -25.91
CA ARG A 269 -0.53 13.02 -25.77
C ARG A 269 -0.71 12.57 -24.31
N MET A 270 0.01 13.20 -23.38
CA MET A 270 0.04 12.79 -21.96
C MET A 270 -1.36 12.83 -21.29
N PRO A 271 -2.19 13.87 -21.48
CA PRO A 271 -3.53 13.90 -20.86
C PRO A 271 -4.41 12.72 -21.29
N GLN A 272 -4.35 12.33 -22.58
CA GLN A 272 -5.12 11.19 -23.09
C GLN A 272 -4.61 9.87 -22.47
N LEU A 273 -3.32 9.70 -22.36
CA LEU A 273 -2.71 8.49 -21.79
C LEU A 273 -3.03 8.34 -20.30
N VAL A 274 -2.95 9.44 -19.54
CA VAL A 274 -3.38 9.49 -18.15
C VAL A 274 -4.85 9.10 -18.01
N GLU A 275 -5.71 9.63 -18.86
CA GLU A 275 -7.13 9.31 -18.85
C GLU A 275 -7.38 7.83 -19.20
N SER A 276 -6.68 7.28 -20.19
CA SER A 276 -6.79 5.86 -20.55
C SER A 276 -6.40 4.97 -19.36
N THR A 277 -5.31 5.29 -18.67
CA THR A 277 -4.86 4.56 -17.46
C THR A 277 -5.91 4.66 -16.35
N ARG A 278 -6.45 5.87 -16.12
CA ARG A 278 -7.48 6.11 -15.11
C ARG A 278 -8.78 5.33 -15.39
N VAL A 279 -9.25 5.36 -16.64
CA VAL A 279 -10.46 4.64 -17.06
C VAL A 279 -10.30 3.13 -16.95
N ALA A 280 -9.13 2.62 -17.28
CA ALA A 280 -8.78 1.20 -17.08
C ALA A 280 -8.74 0.79 -15.61
N GLY A 281 -8.66 1.75 -14.68
CA GLY A 281 -8.49 1.47 -13.25
C GLY A 281 -7.13 0.84 -12.92
N ALA A 282 -6.16 0.98 -13.81
CA ALA A 282 -4.82 0.44 -13.62
C ALA A 282 -3.98 1.33 -12.68
N TRP A 283 -3.20 0.69 -11.83
CA TRP A 283 -2.22 1.36 -10.99
C TRP A 283 -0.85 1.34 -11.66
N VAL A 284 -0.12 2.44 -11.55
CA VAL A 284 1.27 2.51 -12.03
C VAL A 284 2.22 2.24 -10.88
N VAL A 285 3.15 1.31 -11.06
CA VAL A 285 4.18 0.95 -10.09
C VAL A 285 5.55 1.22 -10.70
N PRO A 286 6.04 2.47 -10.64
CA PRO A 286 7.16 2.93 -11.47
C PRO A 286 8.51 2.37 -11.04
N THR A 287 8.62 1.82 -9.82
CA THR A 287 9.88 1.27 -9.27
C THR A 287 11.08 2.23 -9.37
N MET A 288 10.89 3.50 -9.06
CA MET A 288 11.90 4.55 -9.25
C MET A 288 13.24 4.26 -8.57
N VAL A 289 13.21 3.57 -7.41
CA VAL A 289 14.44 3.15 -6.71
C VAL A 289 15.31 2.24 -7.58
N LEU A 290 14.69 1.37 -8.37
CA LEU A 290 15.41 0.51 -9.32
C LEU A 290 16.13 1.35 -10.40
N TRP A 291 15.43 2.33 -10.95
CA TRP A 291 15.98 3.24 -11.96
C TRP A 291 17.15 4.05 -11.40
N GLU A 292 16.94 4.71 -10.26
CA GLU A 292 17.93 5.57 -9.64
C GLU A 292 19.17 4.84 -9.13
N THR A 293 19.01 3.63 -8.60
CA THR A 293 20.12 2.94 -7.92
C THR A 293 20.81 1.89 -8.76
N VAL A 294 20.08 1.16 -9.62
CA VAL A 294 20.65 0.05 -10.39
C VAL A 294 21.04 0.47 -11.80
N PHE A 295 20.19 1.26 -12.49
CA PHE A 295 20.43 1.60 -13.90
C PHE A 295 21.16 2.93 -14.10
N PHE A 296 20.90 3.94 -13.27
CA PHE A 296 21.46 5.28 -13.43
C PHE A 296 22.37 5.72 -12.27
N GLY A 297 22.47 4.93 -11.23
CA GLY A 297 23.29 5.25 -10.06
C GLY A 297 24.74 4.83 -10.24
N ASP A 298 25.65 5.81 -10.17
CA ASP A 298 27.09 5.60 -10.05
C ASP A 298 27.48 5.37 -8.56
N TRP A 299 26.90 4.31 -7.96
CA TRP A 299 27.11 4.01 -6.56
C TRP A 299 28.06 2.81 -6.39
N PRO A 300 29.34 3.02 -6.10
CA PRO A 300 30.24 1.92 -5.77
C PRO A 300 29.67 1.10 -4.61
N ALA A 301 29.66 -0.22 -4.72
CA ALA A 301 29.11 -1.10 -3.67
C ALA A 301 29.70 -0.85 -2.28
N THR A 302 30.97 -0.41 -2.22
CA THR A 302 31.67 -0.04 -0.98
C THR A 302 31.07 1.23 -0.35
N GLN A 303 30.75 2.23 -1.16
CA GLN A 303 30.12 3.46 -0.69
C GLN A 303 28.69 3.20 -0.23
N LEU A 304 27.92 2.44 -1.01
CA LEU A 304 26.55 2.08 -0.66
C LEU A 304 26.48 1.35 0.68
N ARG A 305 27.40 0.41 0.94
CA ARG A 305 27.48 -0.30 2.22
C ARG A 305 27.86 0.59 3.40
N ALA A 306 28.67 1.62 3.16
CA ALA A 306 29.07 2.59 4.19
C ALA A 306 27.92 3.53 4.56
N GLU A 307 27.12 3.95 3.57
CA GLU A 307 26.01 4.89 3.74
C GLU A 307 24.71 4.20 4.18
N ARG A 308 24.59 2.88 3.95
CA ARG A 308 23.43 2.04 4.25
C ARG A 308 23.83 0.89 5.17
N PRO A 309 24.01 1.14 6.47
CA PRO A 309 24.47 0.11 7.44
C PRO A 309 23.47 -1.05 7.58
N GLU A 310 22.20 -0.85 7.23
CA GLU A 310 21.15 -1.88 7.19
C GLU A 310 21.44 -2.98 6.16
N LEU A 311 22.24 -2.72 5.12
CA LEU A 311 22.62 -3.72 4.12
C LEU A 311 23.39 -4.91 4.73
N ARG A 312 23.94 -4.77 5.96
CA ARG A 312 24.53 -5.89 6.71
C ARG A 312 23.52 -7.02 7.02
N TYR A 313 22.23 -6.72 6.99
CA TYR A 313 21.17 -7.70 7.22
C TYR A 313 20.66 -8.35 5.93
N MET A 314 21.07 -7.84 4.76
CA MET A 314 20.75 -8.43 3.47
C MET A 314 21.60 -9.69 3.25
N PRO A 315 21.06 -10.69 2.54
CA PRO A 315 21.85 -11.84 2.08
C PRO A 315 23.05 -11.38 1.24
N PRO A 316 24.18 -12.10 1.28
CA PRO A 316 25.35 -11.80 0.48
C PRO A 316 25.09 -11.97 -1.03
#